data_afbc7522afcc02cfaed54db1c469012f
#
_entry.id   afbc7522afcc02cfaed54db1c469012f
#
_cell.length_a   1.000
_cell.length_b   1.000
_cell.length_c   1.000
_cell.angle_alpha   90.00
_cell.angle_beta   90.00
_cell.angle_gamma   90.00
#
_symmetry.space_group_name_H-M   'P 1'
#
loop_
_entity.id
_entity.type
_entity.pdbx_description
1 polymer ?
#
loop_
_entity_poly.entity_id
_entity_poly.type
_entity_poly.pdbx_seq_one_letter_code
_entity_poly.pdbx_strand_id
1 'polypeptide(L)'
;MNKITKAVLTMATILAAASCAPKNTASTTPTEAKSKILVAVDVQRDFFDPTGSLYVGGSEELPAKIAAIADEYDAVIFTLDWHPGNHCSFASEGGIWPSHCVAYTQGAGLPDCFSSILAKGSEHVQLFLKGQEPDKEQYGAFEDLCEDSVIYAWLKNCDSVDVCGIAGDYCVKESTANILKVVPASKVSILMDCVRSIDGGTALHAFIAENGLSKK
;
A
#
# COMPACT_ATOMS: atom_id res chain seq x y z
N MET A 1 56.92 58.64 4.87
CA MET A 1 56.51 58.48 3.48
C MET A 1 56.14 57.03 3.28
N ASN A 2 54.89 56.74 3.19
CA ASN A 2 54.17 55.90 2.27
C ASN A 2 52.85 55.53 2.81
N LYS A 3 51.86 55.84 2.04
CA LYS A 3 50.44 55.67 2.29
C LYS A 3 50.04 54.20 2.17
N ILE A 4 49.38 53.66 3.19
CA ILE A 4 48.75 52.33 3.13
C ILE A 4 47.28 52.55 2.93
N THR A 5 46.81 52.09 1.80
CA THR A 5 45.47 52.17 1.31
C THR A 5 44.59 51.19 2.10
N LYS A 6 43.47 51.64 2.63
CA LYS A 6 42.44 50.84 3.28
C LYS A 6 41.70 50.00 2.22
N ALA A 7 41.78 48.70 2.33
CA ALA A 7 40.90 47.80 1.60
C ALA A 7 39.54 47.70 2.32
N VAL A 8 38.49 48.05 1.61
CA VAL A 8 37.10 47.94 2.05
C VAL A 8 36.69 46.50 1.88
N LEU A 9 36.35 45.84 2.99
CA LEU A 9 35.80 44.50 3.03
C LEU A 9 34.33 44.54 2.64
N THR A 10 33.99 44.16 1.44
CA THR A 10 32.61 44.03 0.96
C THR A 10 32.02 42.73 1.52
N MET A 11 31.03 42.86 2.36
CA MET A 11 30.18 41.76 2.83
C MET A 11 29.46 41.13 1.65
N ALA A 12 29.80 39.87 1.34
CA ALA A 12 29.03 39.05 0.43
C ALA A 12 27.78 38.54 1.16
N THR A 13 26.65 39.06 0.80
CA THR A 13 25.34 38.54 1.15
C THR A 13 25.17 37.18 0.51
N ILE A 14 25.10 36.14 1.35
CA ILE A 14 24.76 34.79 0.93
C ILE A 14 23.26 34.80 0.63
N LEU A 15 22.91 34.81 -0.64
CA LEU A 15 21.57 34.52 -1.10
C LEU A 15 21.31 33.05 -0.83
N ALA A 16 20.41 32.76 0.12
CA ALA A 16 19.84 31.44 0.28
C ALA A 16 19.06 31.10 -0.99
N ALA A 17 19.63 30.25 -1.83
CA ALA A 17 18.91 29.65 -2.93
C ALA A 17 17.83 28.73 -2.33
N ALA A 18 16.58 29.17 -2.35
CA ALA A 18 15.45 28.32 -2.13
C ALA A 18 15.50 27.22 -3.19
N SER A 19 15.77 26.00 -2.75
CA SER A 19 15.66 24.80 -3.57
C SER A 19 14.21 24.65 -4.01
N CYS A 20 13.89 25.11 -5.23
CA CYS A 20 12.70 24.68 -5.92
C CYS A 20 12.90 23.20 -6.28
N ALA A 21 12.37 22.30 -5.44
CA ALA A 21 12.09 20.96 -5.88
C ALA A 21 11.23 21.05 -7.16
N PRO A 22 11.52 20.27 -8.20
CA PRO A 22 10.68 20.26 -9.38
C PRO A 22 9.27 19.82 -8.92
N LYS A 23 8.31 20.73 -9.00
CA LYS A 23 6.91 20.35 -8.98
C LYS A 23 6.74 19.48 -10.22
N ASN A 24 6.64 18.16 -10.02
CA ASN A 24 6.11 17.27 -11.01
C ASN A 24 4.73 17.84 -11.36
N THR A 25 4.64 18.55 -12.45
CA THR A 25 3.38 18.84 -13.10
C THR A 25 2.90 17.51 -13.64
N ALA A 26 2.24 16.72 -12.78
CA ALA A 26 1.46 15.60 -13.24
C ALA A 26 0.52 16.14 -14.33
N SER A 27 0.67 15.60 -15.51
CA SER A 27 -0.25 15.83 -16.62
C SER A 27 -1.67 15.65 -16.07
N THR A 28 -2.48 16.70 -16.13
CA THR A 28 -3.91 16.65 -15.79
C THR A 28 -4.70 16.04 -16.94
N THR A 29 -4.28 14.88 -17.41
CA THR A 29 -5.16 14.04 -18.21
C THR A 29 -6.24 13.55 -17.23
N PRO A 30 -7.54 13.71 -17.51
CA PRO A 30 -8.57 13.16 -16.66
C PRO A 30 -8.27 11.68 -16.44
N THR A 31 -8.05 11.27 -15.19
CA THR A 31 -7.84 9.86 -14.88
C THR A 31 -9.09 9.12 -15.31
N GLU A 32 -8.97 8.23 -16.27
CA GLU A 32 -10.09 7.43 -16.76
C GLU A 32 -10.72 6.69 -15.58
N ALA A 33 -12.06 6.78 -15.46
CA ALA A 33 -12.78 6.14 -14.37
C ALA A 33 -12.59 4.60 -14.47
N LYS A 34 -12.20 3.96 -13.38
CA LYS A 34 -12.06 2.50 -13.31
C LYS A 34 -13.32 1.91 -12.70
N SER A 35 -14.05 1.14 -13.47
CA SER A 35 -15.33 0.57 -13.08
C SER A 35 -15.17 -0.52 -12.02
N LYS A 36 -14.28 -1.46 -12.26
CA LYS A 36 -14.07 -2.63 -11.40
C LYS A 36 -12.62 -2.66 -10.92
N ILE A 37 -12.44 -2.52 -9.60
CA ILE A 37 -11.12 -2.44 -8.99
C ILE A 37 -10.85 -3.67 -8.13
N LEU A 38 -9.67 -4.27 -8.27
CA LEU A 38 -9.13 -5.27 -7.36
C LEU A 38 -8.15 -4.60 -6.40
N VAL A 39 -8.33 -4.79 -5.10
CA VAL A 39 -7.35 -4.41 -4.08
C VAL A 39 -6.73 -5.68 -3.51
N ALA A 40 -5.47 -5.93 -3.85
CA ALA A 40 -4.70 -7.06 -3.35
C ALA A 40 -3.81 -6.60 -2.20
N VAL A 41 -4.23 -6.94 -0.97
CA VAL A 41 -3.61 -6.46 0.26
C VAL A 41 -2.45 -7.36 0.65
N ASP A 42 -1.25 -6.79 0.69
CA ASP A 42 -0.02 -7.33 1.28
C ASP A 42 0.30 -8.78 0.85
N VAL A 43 0.10 -9.09 -0.43
CA VAL A 43 0.44 -10.41 -0.98
C VAL A 43 1.94 -10.46 -1.23
N GLN A 44 2.72 -10.39 -0.14
CA GLN A 44 4.17 -10.31 -0.14
C GLN A 44 4.81 -11.62 0.32
N ARG A 45 6.05 -11.84 -0.09
CA ARG A 45 6.76 -13.12 0.13
C ARG A 45 6.83 -13.53 1.59
N ASP A 46 7.04 -12.59 2.52
CA ASP A 46 7.08 -12.91 3.95
C ASP A 46 5.77 -13.44 4.50
N PHE A 47 4.63 -13.17 3.85
CA PHE A 47 3.31 -13.62 4.28
C PHE A 47 2.81 -14.87 3.56
N PHE A 48 3.09 -15.03 2.25
CA PHE A 48 2.56 -16.16 1.49
C PHE A 48 3.54 -17.33 1.31
N ASP A 49 4.85 -17.10 1.39
CA ASP A 49 5.85 -18.16 1.23
C ASP A 49 5.99 -18.94 2.55
N PRO A 50 5.93 -20.29 2.52
CA PRO A 50 6.13 -21.10 3.73
C PRO A 50 7.46 -20.86 4.46
N THR A 51 8.45 -20.28 3.78
CA THR A 51 9.74 -19.88 4.36
C THR A 51 9.79 -18.39 4.77
N GLY A 52 8.71 -17.64 4.55
CA GLY A 52 8.58 -16.24 4.90
C GLY A 52 8.59 -16.01 6.41
N SER A 53 9.09 -14.86 6.85
CA SER A 53 9.31 -14.58 8.28
C SER A 53 8.01 -14.45 9.09
N LEU A 54 6.89 -14.16 8.43
CA LEU A 54 5.56 -14.08 9.04
C LEU A 54 4.52 -14.83 8.17
N TYR A 55 4.85 -16.07 7.79
CA TYR A 55 3.99 -16.89 6.96
C TYR A 55 2.63 -17.15 7.59
N VAL A 56 1.57 -16.87 6.82
CA VAL A 56 0.17 -17.14 7.18
C VAL A 56 -0.26 -18.46 6.53
N GLY A 57 -0.55 -19.46 7.34
CA GLY A 57 -0.82 -20.84 6.85
C GLY A 57 -1.89 -20.91 5.77
N GLY A 58 -1.60 -21.61 4.68
CA GLY A 58 -2.50 -21.81 3.54
C GLY A 58 -2.53 -20.64 2.55
N SER A 59 -1.65 -19.64 2.69
CA SER A 59 -1.60 -18.48 1.79
C SER A 59 -0.73 -18.70 0.54
N GLU A 60 0.00 -19.81 0.45
CA GLU A 60 0.91 -20.11 -0.66
C GLU A 60 0.22 -20.20 -2.02
N GLU A 61 -1.08 -20.50 -2.04
CA GLU A 61 -1.86 -20.54 -3.28
C GLU A 61 -2.45 -19.19 -3.71
N LEU A 62 -2.49 -18.19 -2.78
CA LEU A 62 -3.16 -16.91 -3.04
C LEU A 62 -2.57 -16.14 -4.22
N PRO A 63 -1.23 -16.05 -4.39
CA PRO A 63 -0.66 -15.35 -5.53
C PRO A 63 -1.19 -15.84 -6.87
N ALA A 64 -1.24 -17.17 -7.07
CA ALA A 64 -1.73 -17.76 -8.32
C ALA A 64 -3.24 -17.52 -8.53
N LYS A 65 -4.03 -17.63 -7.46
CA LYS A 65 -5.48 -17.37 -7.51
C LYS A 65 -5.78 -15.92 -7.88
N ILE A 66 -5.07 -14.98 -7.26
CA ILE A 66 -5.23 -13.54 -7.51
C ILE A 66 -4.78 -13.19 -8.93
N ALA A 67 -3.64 -13.74 -9.38
CA ALA A 67 -3.15 -13.53 -10.73
C ALA A 67 -4.14 -14.01 -11.80
N ALA A 68 -4.83 -15.12 -11.55
CA ALA A 68 -5.79 -15.71 -12.48
C ALA A 68 -7.04 -14.83 -12.72
N ILE A 69 -7.42 -14.00 -11.74
CA ILE A 69 -8.62 -13.14 -11.84
C ILE A 69 -8.29 -11.67 -12.15
N ALA A 70 -7.01 -11.28 -12.06
CA ALA A 70 -6.62 -9.87 -12.18
C ALA A 70 -7.01 -9.23 -13.52
N ASP A 71 -7.09 -10.01 -14.60
CA ASP A 71 -7.50 -9.54 -15.92
C ASP A 71 -9.00 -9.24 -16.05
N GLU A 72 -9.79 -9.62 -15.04
CA GLU A 72 -11.22 -9.30 -14.98
C GLU A 72 -11.50 -7.89 -14.43
N TYR A 73 -10.43 -7.17 -14.04
CA TYR A 73 -10.52 -5.85 -13.42
C TYR A 73 -9.90 -4.78 -14.31
N ASP A 74 -10.52 -3.58 -14.31
CA ASP A 74 -10.01 -2.42 -15.03
C ASP A 74 -8.75 -1.86 -14.39
N ALA A 75 -8.62 -2.06 -13.07
CA ALA A 75 -7.45 -1.65 -12.31
C ALA A 75 -7.16 -2.57 -11.12
N VAL A 76 -5.89 -2.69 -10.78
CA VAL A 76 -5.40 -3.43 -9.62
C VAL A 76 -4.61 -2.49 -8.72
N ILE A 77 -4.91 -2.49 -7.43
CA ILE A 77 -4.13 -1.78 -6.41
C ILE A 77 -3.49 -2.84 -5.51
N PHE A 78 -2.16 -2.87 -5.49
CA PHE A 78 -1.41 -3.67 -4.53
C PHE A 78 -1.04 -2.81 -3.33
N THR A 79 -1.35 -3.24 -2.13
CA THR A 79 -0.76 -2.67 -0.93
C THR A 79 0.43 -3.49 -0.47
N LEU A 80 1.40 -2.86 0.14
CA LEU A 80 2.61 -3.52 0.62
C LEU A 80 3.00 -2.95 1.99
N ASP A 81 3.25 -3.83 2.94
CA ASP A 81 4.06 -3.48 4.10
C ASP A 81 5.48 -3.15 3.64
N TRP A 82 5.98 -2.01 4.09
CA TRP A 82 7.28 -1.51 3.64
C TRP A 82 8.06 -0.92 4.82
N HIS A 83 8.42 -1.81 5.74
CA HIS A 83 8.94 -1.41 7.03
C HIS A 83 10.42 -1.04 7.00
N PRO A 84 10.84 0.04 7.68
CA PRO A 84 12.25 0.23 8.00
C PRO A 84 12.71 -0.88 8.94
N GLY A 85 14.03 -1.18 8.95
CA GLY A 85 14.59 -2.28 9.72
C GLY A 85 14.42 -2.17 11.26
N ASN A 86 14.03 -0.98 11.75
CA ASN A 86 13.77 -0.67 13.17
C ASN A 86 12.30 -0.33 13.44
N HIS A 87 11.37 -0.92 12.69
CA HIS A 87 9.94 -0.61 12.83
C HIS A 87 9.37 -1.11 14.17
N CYS A 88 8.52 -0.31 14.80
CA CYS A 88 7.95 -0.57 16.13
C CYS A 88 7.11 -1.84 16.24
N SER A 89 6.60 -2.39 15.13
CA SER A 89 5.88 -3.67 15.12
C SER A 89 6.76 -4.89 15.41
N PHE A 90 8.09 -4.76 15.24
CA PHE A 90 9.01 -5.88 15.38
C PHE A 90 9.32 -6.21 16.83
N ALA A 91 9.42 -7.49 17.15
CA ALA A 91 9.73 -7.96 18.49
C ALA A 91 11.11 -7.44 19.01
N SER A 92 12.06 -7.19 18.10
CA SER A 92 13.34 -6.55 18.42
C SER A 92 13.20 -5.11 18.93
N GLU A 93 12.12 -4.43 18.51
CA GLU A 93 11.82 -3.04 18.84
C GLU A 93 10.70 -2.91 19.90
N GLY A 94 10.27 -4.04 20.48
CA GLY A 94 9.22 -4.07 21.52
C GLY A 94 7.82 -4.36 21.00
N GLY A 95 7.65 -4.59 19.70
CA GLY A 95 6.40 -5.03 19.08
C GLY A 95 6.13 -6.53 19.27
N ILE A 96 5.14 -7.05 18.58
CA ILE A 96 4.68 -8.44 18.73
C ILE A 96 5.05 -9.34 17.55
N TRP A 97 5.50 -8.78 16.42
CA TRP A 97 5.75 -9.51 15.21
C TRP A 97 7.25 -9.82 15.01
N PRO A 98 7.61 -10.94 14.38
CA PRO A 98 8.96 -11.08 13.85
C PRO A 98 9.23 -9.98 12.81
N SER A 99 10.49 -9.66 12.56
CA SER A 99 10.83 -8.75 11.46
C SER A 99 10.32 -9.33 10.14
N HIS A 100 9.51 -8.57 9.43
CA HIS A 100 8.87 -8.95 8.17
C HIS A 100 8.76 -7.76 7.23
N CYS A 101 8.63 -8.01 5.95
CA CYS A 101 8.44 -7.00 4.91
C CYS A 101 9.40 -5.81 5.04
N VAL A 102 10.64 -6.08 5.46
CA VAL A 102 11.67 -5.05 5.58
C VAL A 102 11.96 -4.49 4.18
N ALA A 103 11.89 -3.19 4.06
CA ALA A 103 12.04 -2.47 2.79
C ALA A 103 13.29 -2.94 2.02
N TYR A 104 13.15 -3.12 0.71
CA TYR A 104 14.21 -3.55 -0.21
C TYR A 104 14.71 -4.99 0.01
N THR A 105 14.05 -5.81 0.83
CA THR A 105 14.35 -7.25 0.95
C THR A 105 13.45 -8.08 0.05
N GLN A 106 13.82 -9.35 -0.15
CA GLN A 106 12.96 -10.29 -0.88
C GLN A 106 11.63 -10.54 -0.18
N GLY A 107 11.63 -10.51 1.17
CA GLY A 107 10.44 -10.70 1.99
C GLY A 107 9.34 -9.66 1.71
N ALA A 108 9.74 -8.40 1.49
CA ALA A 108 8.85 -7.32 1.11
C ALA A 108 8.40 -7.37 -0.36
N GLY A 109 8.95 -8.29 -1.16
CA GLY A 109 8.67 -8.38 -2.59
C GLY A 109 7.33 -9.04 -2.92
N LEU A 110 6.73 -8.59 -4.03
CA LEU A 110 5.57 -9.25 -4.64
C LEU A 110 5.97 -10.57 -5.31
N PRO A 111 5.04 -11.52 -5.48
CA PRO A 111 5.30 -12.77 -6.16
C PRO A 111 5.54 -12.57 -7.66
N ASP A 112 6.39 -13.43 -8.25
CA ASP A 112 6.79 -13.34 -9.66
C ASP A 112 5.60 -13.45 -10.64
N CYS A 113 4.54 -14.16 -10.25
CA CYS A 113 3.32 -14.31 -11.06
C CYS A 113 2.55 -13.00 -11.26
N PHE A 114 2.85 -11.93 -10.49
CA PHE A 114 2.27 -10.60 -10.71
C PHE A 114 3.02 -9.76 -11.74
N SER A 115 4.13 -10.25 -12.30
CA SER A 115 4.94 -9.48 -13.26
C SER A 115 4.16 -9.04 -14.49
N SER A 116 3.27 -9.90 -15.03
CA SER A 116 2.42 -9.55 -16.19
C SER A 116 1.37 -8.49 -15.84
N ILE A 117 0.87 -8.49 -14.61
CA ILE A 117 -0.07 -7.47 -14.11
C ILE A 117 0.65 -6.14 -13.98
N LEU A 118 1.81 -6.13 -13.31
CA LEU A 118 2.64 -4.93 -13.13
C LEU A 118 3.10 -4.32 -14.45
N ALA A 119 3.34 -5.15 -15.47
CA ALA A 119 3.73 -4.70 -16.80
C ALA A 119 2.64 -3.90 -17.56
N LYS A 120 1.37 -3.91 -17.09
CA LYS A 120 0.30 -3.09 -17.66
C LYS A 120 0.49 -1.59 -17.41
N GLY A 121 1.38 -1.22 -16.49
CA GLY A 121 1.74 0.16 -16.20
C GLY A 121 0.77 0.91 -15.29
N SER A 122 1.13 2.14 -14.97
CA SER A 122 0.46 2.95 -13.95
C SER A 122 -0.99 3.36 -14.28
N GLU A 123 -1.42 3.18 -15.50
CA GLU A 123 -2.81 3.41 -15.92
C GLU A 123 -3.75 2.28 -15.46
N HIS A 124 -3.20 1.11 -15.16
CA HIS A 124 -3.96 -0.08 -14.72
C HIS A 124 -3.54 -0.60 -13.35
N VAL A 125 -2.36 -0.24 -12.87
CA VAL A 125 -1.81 -0.76 -11.62
C VAL A 125 -1.25 0.36 -10.77
N GLN A 126 -1.62 0.36 -9.49
CA GLN A 126 -1.03 1.24 -8.48
C GLN A 126 -0.45 0.43 -7.33
N LEU A 127 0.61 0.95 -6.73
CA LEU A 127 1.21 0.41 -5.52
C LEU A 127 0.99 1.39 -4.38
N PHE A 128 0.59 0.90 -3.22
CA PHE A 128 0.47 1.68 -1.99
C PHE A 128 1.37 1.07 -0.92
N LEU A 129 2.40 1.80 -0.52
CA LEU A 129 3.32 1.38 0.53
C LEU A 129 2.83 1.90 1.88
N LYS A 130 2.75 1.03 2.88
CA LYS A 130 2.35 1.38 4.25
C LYS A 130 3.39 0.93 5.28
N GLY A 131 3.23 1.38 6.53
CA GLY A 131 4.13 1.02 7.61
C GLY A 131 5.56 1.53 7.42
N GLN A 132 5.73 2.70 6.80
CA GLN A 132 7.04 3.29 6.49
C GLN A 132 7.64 4.09 7.66
N GLU A 133 6.79 4.51 8.61
CA GLU A 133 7.23 5.28 9.76
C GLU A 133 7.66 4.35 10.90
N PRO A 134 8.92 4.46 11.41
CA PRO A 134 9.44 3.51 12.38
C PRO A 134 8.64 3.43 13.68
N ASP A 135 8.00 4.53 14.08
CA ASP A 135 7.32 4.66 15.38
C ASP A 135 5.80 4.51 15.28
N LYS A 136 5.25 4.22 14.08
CA LYS A 136 3.80 4.11 13.85
C LYS A 136 3.42 2.73 13.35
N GLU A 137 2.58 2.02 14.12
CA GLU A 137 1.93 0.80 13.64
C GLU A 137 0.83 1.14 12.62
N GLN A 138 0.85 0.49 11.47
CA GLN A 138 -0.10 0.76 10.39
C GLN A 138 -0.52 -0.55 9.70
N TYR A 139 -1.57 -1.18 10.20
CA TYR A 139 -2.15 -2.37 9.54
C TYR A 139 -2.90 -2.01 8.26
N GLY A 140 -3.69 -0.94 8.28
CA GLY A 140 -4.55 -0.55 7.17
C GLY A 140 -3.84 0.31 6.14
N ALA A 141 -3.91 -0.06 4.86
CA ALA A 141 -3.63 0.86 3.76
C ALA A 141 -4.69 1.97 3.70
N PHE A 142 -4.37 3.06 3.00
CA PHE A 142 -5.29 4.17 2.70
C PHE A 142 -5.77 4.99 3.92
N GLU A 143 -5.10 4.87 5.08
CA GLU A 143 -5.46 5.64 6.28
C GLU A 143 -5.39 7.15 6.01
N ASP A 144 -4.31 7.60 5.39
CA ASP A 144 -4.03 8.99 5.04
C ASP A 144 -4.02 9.19 3.51
N LEU A 145 -5.00 8.61 2.81
CA LEU A 145 -5.05 8.65 1.35
C LEU A 145 -5.31 10.08 0.87
N CYS A 146 -4.34 10.63 0.13
CA CYS A 146 -4.45 11.97 -0.45
C CYS A 146 -5.57 12.03 -1.47
N GLU A 147 -6.47 13.01 -1.34
CA GLU A 147 -7.61 13.19 -2.25
C GLU A 147 -7.20 13.51 -3.69
N ASP A 148 -6.00 14.04 -3.89
CA ASP A 148 -5.43 14.32 -5.21
C ASP A 148 -4.72 13.11 -5.82
N SER A 149 -4.70 11.95 -5.13
CA SER A 149 -4.05 10.75 -5.64
C SER A 149 -4.89 10.01 -6.68
N VAL A 150 -4.21 9.29 -7.57
CA VAL A 150 -4.84 8.42 -8.58
C VAL A 150 -5.70 7.34 -7.90
N ILE A 151 -5.19 6.75 -6.80
CA ILE A 151 -5.91 5.71 -6.03
C ILE A 151 -7.21 6.27 -5.47
N TYR A 152 -7.20 7.47 -4.88
CA TYR A 152 -8.41 8.11 -4.37
C TYR A 152 -9.42 8.35 -5.50
N ALA A 153 -8.96 8.88 -6.63
CA ALA A 153 -9.82 9.13 -7.80
C ALA A 153 -10.45 7.82 -8.33
N TRP A 154 -9.69 6.72 -8.37
CA TRP A 154 -10.22 5.42 -8.76
C TRP A 154 -11.28 4.92 -7.78
N LEU A 155 -10.96 4.87 -6.48
CA LEU A 155 -11.88 4.40 -5.44
C LEU A 155 -13.17 5.23 -5.39
N LYS A 156 -13.07 6.54 -5.47
CA LYS A 156 -14.23 7.44 -5.42
C LYS A 156 -15.21 7.25 -6.58
N ASN A 157 -14.69 6.93 -7.76
CA ASN A 157 -15.48 6.89 -9.01
C ASN A 157 -15.76 5.47 -9.51
N CYS A 158 -15.34 4.41 -8.80
CA CYS A 158 -15.57 3.04 -9.24
C CYS A 158 -17.03 2.60 -9.10
N ASP A 159 -17.40 1.55 -9.84
CA ASP A 159 -18.67 0.86 -9.69
C ASP A 159 -18.58 -0.24 -8.65
N SER A 160 -17.41 -0.88 -8.52
CA SER A 160 -17.17 -1.93 -7.52
C SER A 160 -15.70 -2.04 -7.13
N VAL A 161 -15.46 -2.46 -5.88
CA VAL A 161 -14.15 -2.80 -5.33
C VAL A 161 -14.22 -4.21 -4.75
N ASP A 162 -13.37 -5.09 -5.22
CA ASP A 162 -13.16 -6.40 -4.64
C ASP A 162 -11.82 -6.41 -3.89
N VAL A 163 -11.84 -6.86 -2.63
CA VAL A 163 -10.66 -6.87 -1.75
C VAL A 163 -10.26 -8.31 -1.46
N CYS A 164 -8.96 -8.58 -1.53
CA CYS A 164 -8.35 -9.87 -1.22
C CYS A 164 -6.99 -9.69 -0.55
N GLY A 165 -6.32 -10.76 -0.14
CA GLY A 165 -4.94 -10.71 0.37
C GLY A 165 -4.76 -11.26 1.77
N ILE A 166 -3.75 -10.74 2.53
CA ILE A 166 -3.20 -11.26 3.79
C ILE A 166 -2.88 -10.09 4.75
N ALA A 167 -3.12 -10.17 6.04
CA ALA A 167 -3.95 -11.14 6.72
C ALA A 167 -5.37 -10.58 6.87
N GLY A 168 -6.35 -11.47 6.73
CA GLY A 168 -7.77 -11.11 6.75
C GLY A 168 -8.19 -10.40 8.03
N ASP A 169 -7.70 -10.85 9.17
CA ASP A 169 -7.98 -10.34 10.52
C ASP A 169 -7.25 -9.03 10.87
N TYR A 170 -6.23 -8.65 10.10
CA TYR A 170 -5.44 -7.43 10.26
C TYR A 170 -5.51 -6.54 9.00
N CYS A 171 -4.52 -6.66 8.12
CA CYS A 171 -4.31 -5.74 7.00
C CYS A 171 -5.51 -5.65 6.04
N VAL A 172 -6.14 -6.79 5.71
CA VAL A 172 -7.33 -6.81 4.81
C VAL A 172 -8.50 -6.09 5.47
N LYS A 173 -8.79 -6.42 6.73
CA LYS A 173 -9.87 -5.80 7.50
C LYS A 173 -9.66 -4.29 7.63
N GLU A 174 -8.49 -3.85 8.10
CA GLU A 174 -8.21 -2.43 8.33
C GLU A 174 -8.13 -1.63 7.01
N SER A 175 -7.55 -2.20 5.95
CA SER A 175 -7.56 -1.56 4.63
C SER A 175 -8.98 -1.43 4.08
N THR A 176 -9.82 -2.45 4.28
CA THR A 176 -11.24 -2.37 3.88
C THR A 176 -11.98 -1.31 4.69
N ALA A 177 -11.73 -1.19 5.99
CA ALA A 177 -12.31 -0.13 6.81
C ALA A 177 -11.94 1.27 6.29
N ASN A 178 -10.71 1.46 5.81
CA ASN A 178 -10.29 2.72 5.20
C ASN A 178 -10.93 2.94 3.82
N ILE A 179 -11.10 1.90 2.99
CA ILE A 179 -11.83 1.97 1.72
C ILE A 179 -13.26 2.44 1.96
N LEU A 180 -13.93 1.95 3.00
CA LEU A 180 -15.31 2.32 3.34
C LEU A 180 -15.50 3.80 3.70
N LYS A 181 -14.43 4.54 3.98
CA LYS A 181 -14.48 6.01 4.16
C LYS A 181 -14.70 6.75 2.83
N VAL A 182 -14.40 6.09 1.71
CA VAL A 182 -14.46 6.66 0.35
C VAL A 182 -15.52 5.99 -0.52
N VAL A 183 -15.69 4.66 -0.35
CA VAL A 183 -16.54 3.81 -1.18
C VAL A 183 -17.72 3.28 -0.37
N PRO A 184 -18.97 3.43 -0.83
CA PRO A 184 -20.12 2.85 -0.15
C PRO A 184 -20.01 1.33 0.00
N ALA A 185 -20.42 0.78 1.14
CA ALA A 185 -20.34 -0.65 1.46
C ALA A 185 -21.02 -1.55 0.39
N SER A 186 -22.08 -1.06 -0.24
CA SER A 186 -22.79 -1.78 -1.33
C SER A 186 -21.94 -2.03 -2.57
N LYS A 187 -20.82 -1.33 -2.72
CA LYS A 187 -19.85 -1.47 -3.83
C LYS A 187 -18.60 -2.28 -3.43
N VAL A 188 -18.47 -2.67 -2.16
CA VAL A 188 -17.29 -3.36 -1.64
C VAL A 188 -17.61 -4.83 -1.39
N SER A 189 -16.76 -5.73 -1.87
CA SER A 189 -16.86 -7.17 -1.62
C SER A 189 -15.51 -7.73 -1.17
N ILE A 190 -15.55 -8.79 -0.38
CA ILE A 190 -14.36 -9.55 0.01
C ILE A 190 -14.33 -10.87 -0.78
N LEU A 191 -13.23 -11.14 -1.48
CA LEU A 191 -13.01 -12.39 -2.21
C LEU A 191 -12.50 -13.46 -1.23
N MET A 192 -13.43 -14.18 -0.60
CA MET A 192 -13.10 -15.08 0.51
C MET A 192 -12.11 -16.19 0.14
N ASP A 193 -12.17 -16.72 -1.09
CA ASP A 193 -11.25 -17.74 -1.59
C ASP A 193 -9.82 -17.19 -1.80
N CYS A 194 -9.69 -15.87 -1.89
CA CYS A 194 -8.44 -15.14 -2.09
C CYS A 194 -7.99 -14.38 -0.82
N VAL A 195 -8.47 -14.77 0.36
CA VAL A 195 -8.02 -14.22 1.66
C VAL A 195 -7.52 -15.34 2.56
N ARG A 196 -6.49 -15.04 3.36
CA ARG A 196 -6.08 -15.88 4.51
C ARG A 196 -5.93 -15.02 5.75
N SER A 197 -6.32 -15.59 6.89
CA SER A 197 -6.31 -14.97 8.20
C SER A 197 -5.49 -15.79 9.18
N ILE A 198 -4.90 -15.13 10.18
CA ILE A 198 -4.15 -15.80 11.25
C ILE A 198 -5.13 -16.47 12.24
N ASP A 199 -6.27 -15.82 12.51
CA ASP A 199 -7.31 -16.28 13.44
C ASP A 199 -8.32 -17.27 12.82
N GLY A 200 -8.08 -17.75 11.60
CA GLY A 200 -9.01 -18.60 10.86
C GLY A 200 -10.21 -17.84 10.28
N GLY A 201 -10.16 -16.51 10.23
CA GLY A 201 -11.14 -15.64 9.58
C GLY A 201 -12.25 -15.10 10.50
N THR A 202 -12.20 -15.38 11.79
CA THR A 202 -13.25 -14.98 12.75
C THR A 202 -13.47 -13.47 12.76
N ALA A 203 -12.40 -12.69 12.91
CA ALA A 203 -12.48 -11.22 12.97
C ALA A 203 -12.95 -10.62 11.63
N LEU A 204 -12.47 -11.16 10.50
CA LEU A 204 -12.91 -10.71 9.18
C LEU A 204 -14.38 -11.01 8.93
N HIS A 205 -14.85 -12.21 9.29
CA HIS A 205 -16.28 -12.56 9.14
C HIS A 205 -17.20 -11.66 9.96
N ALA A 206 -16.81 -11.33 11.20
CA ALA A 206 -17.53 -10.38 12.03
C ALA A 206 -17.58 -8.99 11.39
N PHE A 207 -16.43 -8.48 10.94
CA PHE A 207 -16.31 -7.19 10.27
C PHE A 207 -17.20 -7.09 9.01
N ILE A 208 -17.20 -8.14 8.17
CA ILE A 208 -18.04 -8.21 6.96
C ILE A 208 -19.52 -8.09 7.34
N ALA A 209 -19.95 -8.84 8.37
CA ALA A 209 -21.35 -8.83 8.82
C ALA A 209 -21.77 -7.47 9.40
N GLU A 210 -20.91 -6.87 10.24
CA GLU A 210 -21.14 -5.56 10.87
C GLU A 210 -21.27 -4.42 9.85
N ASN A 211 -20.52 -4.50 8.76
CA ASN A 211 -20.50 -3.46 7.72
C ASN A 211 -21.41 -3.77 6.52
N GLY A 212 -22.11 -4.91 6.53
CA GLY A 212 -23.01 -5.30 5.45
C GLY A 212 -22.31 -5.54 4.11
N LEU A 213 -21.05 -6.01 4.14
CA LEU A 213 -20.25 -6.25 2.94
C LEU A 213 -20.65 -7.54 2.24
N SER A 214 -20.48 -7.56 0.91
CA SER A 214 -20.67 -8.76 0.11
C SER A 214 -19.46 -9.71 0.25
N LYS A 215 -19.74 -11.02 0.18
CA LYS A 215 -18.74 -12.09 0.06
C LYS A 215 -18.83 -12.68 -1.34
N LYS A 216 -17.70 -12.90 -1.96
CA LYS A 216 -17.55 -13.58 -3.24
C LYS A 216 -16.62 -14.77 -3.12
#